data_44831e80192f12b6f3f5042fcece0543
#
_entry.id   44831e80192f12b6f3f5042fcece0543
#
_cell.length_a   1.000
_cell.length_b   1.000
_cell.length_c   1.000
_cell.angle_alpha   90.00
_cell.angle_beta   90.00
_cell.angle_gamma   90.00
#
_symmetry.space_group_name_H-M   'P 1'
#
loop_
_entity.id
_entity.type
_entity.pdbx_description
1 polymer ?
#
loop_
_entity_poly.entity_id
_entity_poly.type
_entity_poly.pdbx_seq_one_letter_code
_entity_poly.pdbx_strand_id
1 'polypeptide(L)'
;MAINVNTVYKTVLLILNQQQRGYMTPDEYNKVADQVQLNIFESYFEDLNQQYRVPQNDTEYANRVENIEQKLQYFQRTGTSTGVAVTDTIYRVGSVFYKGVQLNQYAQRNELTQILLSPLTQPTTDFPIFLYENDKFSVYPTSITTAADVTF
;
A
#
# COMPACT_ATOMS: atom_id res chain seq x y z
N MET A 1 -16.07 -12.08 5.51
CA MET A 1 -17.12 -12.45 4.52
C MET A 1 -17.05 -11.43 3.39
N ALA A 2 -16.76 -11.86 2.16
CA ALA A 2 -16.70 -10.96 1.02
C ALA A 2 -18.13 -10.64 0.54
N ILE A 3 -18.46 -9.36 0.42
CA ILE A 3 -19.75 -8.90 -0.09
C ILE A 3 -19.61 -8.69 -1.59
N ASN A 4 -20.58 -9.22 -2.37
CA ASN A 4 -20.57 -9.07 -3.81
C ASN A 4 -20.90 -7.61 -4.19
N VAL A 5 -20.08 -7.02 -5.06
CA VAL A 5 -20.24 -5.64 -5.55
C VAL A 5 -21.62 -5.40 -6.17
N ASN A 6 -22.15 -6.39 -6.90
CA ASN A 6 -23.48 -6.29 -7.49
C ASN A 6 -24.60 -6.21 -6.42
N THR A 7 -24.40 -6.83 -5.27
CA THR A 7 -25.35 -6.70 -4.14
C THR A 7 -25.31 -5.29 -3.57
N VAL A 8 -24.11 -4.72 -3.42
CA VAL A 8 -23.97 -3.32 -2.95
C VAL A 8 -24.63 -2.34 -3.93
N TYR A 9 -24.37 -2.50 -5.24
CA TYR A 9 -24.99 -1.69 -6.27
C TYR A 9 -26.53 -1.74 -6.22
N LYS A 10 -27.12 -2.95 -6.10
CA LYS A 10 -28.57 -3.11 -5.98
C LYS A 10 -29.12 -2.45 -4.71
N THR A 11 -28.38 -2.52 -3.61
CA THR A 11 -28.76 -1.86 -2.36
C THR A 11 -28.76 -0.34 -2.52
N VAL A 12 -27.75 0.23 -3.18
CA VAL A 12 -27.67 1.65 -3.48
C VAL A 12 -28.84 2.09 -4.37
N LEU A 13 -29.15 1.32 -5.42
CA LEU A 13 -30.32 1.58 -6.26
C LEU A 13 -31.63 1.53 -5.48
N LEU A 14 -31.79 0.60 -4.55
CA LEU A 14 -32.97 0.50 -3.70
C LEU A 14 -33.15 1.78 -2.86
N ILE A 15 -32.08 2.27 -2.26
CA ILE A 15 -32.07 3.49 -1.46
C ILE A 15 -32.42 4.71 -2.32
N LEU A 16 -31.83 4.83 -3.51
CA LEU A 16 -32.11 5.91 -4.45
C LEU A 16 -33.56 5.91 -4.90
N ASN A 17 -34.14 4.75 -5.21
CA ASN A 17 -35.54 4.60 -5.60
C ASN A 17 -36.50 4.98 -4.47
N GLN A 18 -36.20 4.61 -3.22
CA GLN A 18 -37.01 5.00 -2.06
C GLN A 18 -37.04 6.51 -1.85
N GLN A 19 -35.94 7.19 -2.18
CA GLN A 19 -35.86 8.65 -2.06
C GLN A 19 -36.33 9.39 -3.32
N GLN A 20 -36.86 8.69 -4.33
CA GLN A 20 -37.28 9.25 -5.64
C GLN A 20 -36.17 10.10 -6.32
N ARG A 21 -34.92 9.79 -6.09
CA ARG A 21 -33.75 10.56 -6.58
C ARG A 21 -33.19 10.06 -7.91
N GLY A 22 -33.86 9.14 -8.56
CA GLY A 22 -33.53 8.69 -9.90
C GLY A 22 -32.70 7.41 -9.95
N TYR A 23 -32.17 7.11 -11.12
CA TYR A 23 -31.42 5.90 -11.47
C TYR A 23 -29.93 6.24 -11.57
N MET A 24 -29.07 5.37 -11.04
CA MET A 24 -27.63 5.44 -11.19
C MET A 24 -27.16 4.35 -12.15
N THR A 25 -26.39 4.71 -13.15
CA THR A 25 -25.81 3.75 -14.07
C THR A 25 -24.65 2.98 -13.41
N PRO A 26 -24.33 1.75 -13.86
CA PRO A 26 -23.18 1.01 -13.32
C PRO A 26 -21.84 1.76 -13.47
N ASP A 27 -21.66 2.54 -14.54
CA ASP A 27 -20.43 3.32 -14.76
C ASP A 27 -20.30 4.46 -13.74
N GLU A 28 -21.38 5.17 -13.46
CA GLU A 28 -21.40 6.20 -12.41
C GLU A 28 -21.15 5.59 -11.03
N TYR A 29 -21.74 4.42 -10.74
CA TYR A 29 -21.49 3.70 -9.51
C TYR A 29 -20.01 3.33 -9.35
N ASN A 30 -19.37 2.79 -10.39
CA ASN A 30 -17.96 2.40 -10.32
C ASN A 30 -17.04 3.60 -10.03
N LYS A 31 -17.28 4.74 -10.68
CA LYS A 31 -16.51 5.97 -10.43
C LYS A 31 -16.62 6.45 -8.98
N VAL A 32 -17.83 6.40 -8.42
CA VAL A 32 -18.04 6.77 -7.02
C VAL A 32 -17.47 5.72 -6.07
N ALA A 33 -17.58 4.44 -6.41
CA ALA A 33 -17.08 3.34 -5.60
C ALA A 33 -15.56 3.41 -5.41
N ASP A 34 -14.81 3.71 -6.48
CA ASP A 34 -13.35 3.87 -6.42
C ASP A 34 -12.95 5.00 -5.46
N GLN A 35 -13.62 6.14 -5.55
CA GLN A 35 -13.37 7.27 -4.65
C GLN A 35 -13.72 6.94 -3.19
N VAL A 36 -14.83 6.25 -2.96
CA VAL A 36 -15.24 5.82 -1.62
C VAL A 36 -14.27 4.83 -1.02
N GLN A 37 -13.78 3.86 -1.82
CA GLN A 37 -12.76 2.91 -1.36
C GLN A 37 -11.48 3.60 -0.94
N LEU A 38 -11.03 4.59 -1.71
CA LEU A 38 -9.85 5.39 -1.37
C LEU A 38 -10.05 6.14 -0.05
N ASN A 39 -11.20 6.78 0.12
CA ASN A 39 -11.52 7.51 1.36
C ASN A 39 -11.57 6.58 2.58
N ILE A 40 -12.12 5.37 2.43
CA ILE A 40 -12.15 4.37 3.50
C ILE A 40 -10.72 3.94 3.86
N PHE A 41 -9.88 3.68 2.87
CA PHE A 41 -8.49 3.32 3.09
C PHE A 41 -7.74 4.43 3.84
N GLU A 42 -7.88 5.70 3.41
CA GLU A 42 -7.25 6.84 4.07
C GLU A 42 -7.72 7.00 5.53
N SER A 43 -9.02 6.85 5.77
CA SER A 43 -9.59 6.90 7.12
C SER A 43 -8.96 5.83 8.03
N TYR A 44 -8.86 4.58 7.57
CA TYR A 44 -8.23 3.53 8.37
C TYR A 44 -6.73 3.76 8.58
N PHE A 45 -6.04 4.32 7.59
CA PHE A 45 -4.63 4.64 7.71
C PHE A 45 -4.38 5.79 8.69
N GLU A 46 -5.23 6.81 8.70
CA GLU A 46 -5.18 7.91 9.67
C GLU A 46 -5.49 7.42 11.09
N ASP A 47 -6.52 6.59 11.25
CA ASP A 47 -6.87 5.98 12.53
C ASP A 47 -5.70 5.16 13.10
N LEU A 48 -5.01 4.38 12.27
CA LEU A 48 -3.82 3.62 12.67
C LEU A 48 -2.70 4.56 13.16
N ASN A 49 -2.40 5.61 12.39
CA ASN A 49 -1.39 6.59 12.76
C ASN A 49 -1.73 7.34 14.04
N GLN A 50 -3.01 7.64 14.28
CA GLN A 50 -3.45 8.24 15.53
C GLN A 50 -3.25 7.30 16.71
N GLN A 51 -3.59 6.02 16.57
CA GLN A 51 -3.38 5.02 17.63
C GLN A 51 -1.90 4.88 17.99
N TYR A 52 -0.99 4.90 17.03
CA TYR A 52 0.46 4.84 17.30
C TYR A 52 1.01 6.07 18.05
N ARG A 53 0.31 7.21 18.02
CA ARG A 53 0.72 8.45 18.72
C ARG A 53 0.16 8.56 20.12
N VAL A 54 -0.86 7.79 20.47
CA VAL A 54 -1.47 7.82 21.80
C VAL A 54 -0.59 7.08 22.80
N PRO A 55 -0.30 7.63 24.01
CA PRO A 55 0.43 6.91 25.04
C PRO A 55 -0.32 5.64 25.44
N GLN A 56 0.36 4.52 25.40
CA GLN A 56 -0.23 3.22 25.54
C GLN A 56 -0.21 2.77 27.01
N ASN A 57 -1.27 3.03 27.74
CA ASN A 57 -1.44 2.54 29.10
C ASN A 57 -2.58 1.51 29.24
N ASP A 58 -3.18 1.08 28.12
CA ASP A 58 -4.39 0.25 28.17
C ASP A 58 -4.19 -1.07 27.40
N THR A 59 -4.66 -2.17 27.99
CA THR A 59 -4.64 -3.51 27.37
C THR A 59 -5.53 -3.61 26.12
N GLU A 60 -6.53 -2.75 25.97
CA GLU A 60 -7.38 -2.69 24.79
C GLU A 60 -6.68 -2.10 23.54
N TYR A 61 -5.56 -1.43 23.73
CA TYR A 61 -4.81 -0.81 22.62
C TYR A 61 -4.37 -1.84 21.57
N ALA A 62 -3.79 -2.94 21.99
CA ALA A 62 -3.31 -3.99 21.09
C ALA A 62 -4.44 -4.54 20.20
N ASN A 63 -5.62 -4.73 20.77
CA ASN A 63 -6.79 -5.20 20.03
C ASN A 63 -7.30 -4.18 19.02
N ARG A 64 -7.23 -2.88 19.32
CA ARG A 64 -7.63 -1.82 18.38
C ARG A 64 -6.69 -1.74 17.19
N VAL A 65 -5.37 -1.76 17.43
CA VAL A 65 -4.36 -1.76 16.38
C VAL A 65 -4.53 -2.99 15.49
N GLU A 66 -4.64 -4.18 16.06
CA GLU A 66 -4.85 -5.41 15.32
C GLU A 66 -6.11 -5.37 14.45
N ASN A 67 -7.22 -4.86 14.97
CA ASN A 67 -8.46 -4.72 14.21
C ASN A 67 -8.32 -3.76 13.02
N ILE A 68 -7.58 -2.67 13.17
CA ILE A 68 -7.34 -1.72 12.07
C ILE A 68 -6.39 -2.34 11.04
N GLU A 69 -5.33 -3.01 11.47
CA GLU A 69 -4.42 -3.74 10.58
C GLU A 69 -5.13 -4.82 9.78
N GLN A 70 -6.02 -5.59 10.40
CA GLN A 70 -6.86 -6.58 9.70
C GLN A 70 -7.74 -5.94 8.63
N LYS A 71 -8.28 -4.73 8.86
CA LYS A 71 -9.05 -3.99 7.85
C LYS A 71 -8.16 -3.51 6.72
N LEU A 72 -6.96 -3.02 7.01
CA LEU A 72 -6.00 -2.57 6.00
C LEU A 72 -5.50 -3.72 5.12
N GLN A 73 -5.42 -4.94 5.63
CA GLN A 73 -5.03 -6.12 4.85
C GLN A 73 -5.91 -6.36 3.61
N TYR A 74 -7.17 -5.96 3.62
CA TYR A 74 -8.05 -6.09 2.45
C TYR A 74 -7.61 -5.22 1.27
N PHE A 75 -6.84 -4.16 1.52
CA PHE A 75 -6.32 -3.25 0.51
C PHE A 75 -4.88 -3.61 0.09
N GLN A 76 -4.21 -4.50 0.82
CA GLN A 76 -2.85 -4.93 0.51
C GLN A 76 -2.82 -5.79 -0.74
N ARG A 77 -1.85 -5.51 -1.59
CA ARG A 77 -1.49 -6.30 -2.76
C ARG A 77 -0.01 -6.65 -2.67
N THR A 78 0.31 -7.87 -3.03
CA THR A 78 1.70 -8.31 -3.14
C THR A 78 2.08 -8.40 -4.60
N GLY A 79 3.27 -7.93 -4.91
CA GLY A 79 3.82 -7.99 -6.26
C GLY A 79 5.29 -8.42 -6.23
N THR A 80 5.83 -8.75 -7.39
CA THR A 80 7.26 -9.04 -7.59
C THR A 80 7.80 -8.08 -8.62
N SER A 81 8.89 -7.36 -8.30
CA SER A 81 9.52 -6.45 -9.25
C SER A 81 10.96 -6.14 -8.90
N THR A 82 11.81 -6.08 -9.91
CA THR A 82 13.12 -5.43 -9.87
C THR A 82 13.25 -4.52 -11.08
N GLY A 83 13.30 -3.20 -10.85
CA GLY A 83 13.53 -2.21 -11.89
C GLY A 83 12.50 -2.19 -13.03
N VAL A 84 11.41 -2.91 -12.88
CA VAL A 84 10.30 -2.96 -13.85
C VAL A 84 9.22 -1.99 -13.41
N ALA A 85 8.62 -1.30 -14.38
CA ALA A 85 7.43 -0.50 -14.12
C ALA A 85 6.36 -1.38 -13.48
N VAL A 86 5.82 -0.94 -12.36
CA VAL A 86 4.69 -1.61 -11.73
C VAL A 86 3.49 -1.40 -12.65
N THR A 87 2.88 -2.50 -13.10
CA THR A 87 1.74 -2.44 -14.02
C THR A 87 0.48 -1.92 -13.34
N ASP A 88 0.41 -2.02 -12.03
CA ASP A 88 -0.72 -1.55 -11.23
C ASP A 88 -0.38 -0.20 -10.59
N THR A 89 -1.36 0.68 -10.51
CA THR A 89 -1.22 1.96 -9.79
C THR A 89 -1.08 1.68 -8.30
N ILE A 90 0.11 1.89 -7.75
CA ILE A 90 0.36 1.76 -6.32
C ILE A 90 0.05 3.09 -5.66
N TYR A 91 -0.89 3.10 -4.73
CA TYR A 91 -1.21 4.30 -3.95
C TYR A 91 -0.20 4.54 -2.82
N ARG A 92 0.18 3.49 -2.10
CA ARG A 92 1.22 3.53 -1.06
C ARG A 92 2.08 2.28 -1.12
N VAL A 93 3.37 2.47 -1.00
CA VAL A 93 4.33 1.38 -0.88
C VAL A 93 4.40 0.94 0.59
N GLY A 94 4.24 -0.33 0.83
CA GLY A 94 4.45 -0.94 2.14
C GLY A 94 5.90 -1.37 2.35
N SER A 95 6.08 -2.55 2.89
CA SER A 95 7.42 -3.13 3.08
C SER A 95 7.87 -3.85 1.82
N VAL A 96 9.12 -3.63 1.43
CA VAL A 96 9.76 -4.34 0.32
C VAL A 96 10.74 -5.35 0.89
N PHE A 97 10.76 -6.56 0.35
CA PHE A 97 11.61 -7.66 0.79
C PHE A 97 12.48 -8.17 -0.35
N TYR A 98 13.70 -8.54 -0.02
CA TYR A 98 14.61 -9.27 -0.90
C TYR A 98 14.97 -10.60 -0.25
N LYS A 99 14.61 -11.71 -0.90
CA LYS A 99 14.82 -13.07 -0.36
C LYS A 99 14.33 -13.24 1.10
N GLY A 100 13.23 -12.58 1.46
CA GLY A 100 12.66 -12.62 2.80
C GLY A 100 13.30 -11.65 3.82
N VAL A 101 14.27 -10.85 3.41
CA VAL A 101 14.85 -9.78 4.24
C VAL A 101 14.23 -8.45 3.84
N GLN A 102 13.75 -7.68 4.82
CA GLN A 102 13.17 -6.36 4.58
C GLN A 102 14.24 -5.38 4.10
N LEU A 103 13.93 -4.62 3.06
CA LEU A 103 14.78 -3.59 2.51
C LEU A 103 14.53 -2.24 3.18
N ASN A 104 15.57 -1.44 3.36
CA ASN A 104 15.44 -0.06 3.80
C ASN A 104 15.14 0.86 2.61
N GLN A 105 14.15 1.74 2.77
CA GLN A 105 13.79 2.75 1.77
C GLN A 105 14.61 4.02 1.97
N TYR A 106 15.15 4.55 0.88
CA TYR A 106 15.77 5.88 0.85
C TYR A 106 14.86 6.84 0.07
N ALA A 107 14.41 7.89 0.74
CA ALA A 107 13.43 8.83 0.19
C ALA A 107 14.03 9.78 -0.86
N GLN A 108 15.33 10.03 -0.83
CA GLN A 108 15.99 11.01 -1.69
C GLN A 108 17.15 10.40 -2.50
N ARG A 109 17.16 10.70 -3.79
CA ARG A 109 18.23 10.27 -4.71
C ARG A 109 19.61 10.82 -4.32
N ASN A 110 19.67 12.00 -3.72
CA ASN A 110 20.91 12.61 -3.27
C ASN A 110 21.57 11.80 -2.16
N GLU A 111 20.80 11.32 -1.20
CA GLU A 111 21.30 10.44 -0.12
C GLU A 111 21.84 9.13 -0.69
N LEU A 112 21.10 8.53 -1.63
CA LEU A 112 21.52 7.34 -2.33
C LEU A 112 22.87 7.54 -3.04
N THR A 113 23.04 8.67 -3.72
CA THR A 113 24.30 8.99 -4.42
C THR A 113 25.46 9.08 -3.44
N GLN A 114 25.27 9.70 -2.27
CA GLN A 114 26.30 9.79 -1.23
C GLN A 114 26.65 8.41 -0.66
N ILE A 115 25.65 7.58 -0.42
CA ILE A 115 25.84 6.21 0.08
C ILE A 115 26.61 5.37 -0.93
N LEU A 116 26.32 5.49 -2.21
CA LEU A 116 27.00 4.76 -3.28
C LEU A 116 28.47 5.18 -3.46
N LEU A 117 28.80 6.43 -3.13
CA LEU A 117 30.17 6.95 -3.19
C LEU A 117 31.06 6.49 -2.03
N SER A 118 30.49 6.06 -0.93
CA SER A 118 31.22 5.66 0.27
C SER A 118 31.45 4.14 0.30
N PRO A 119 32.67 3.66 0.30
CA PRO A 119 32.95 2.21 0.35
C PRO A 119 32.43 1.49 1.59
N LEU A 120 32.27 2.23 2.70
CA LEU A 120 31.74 1.69 3.98
C LEU A 120 30.24 1.56 4.03
N THR A 121 29.52 2.44 3.32
CA THR A 121 28.05 2.48 3.35
C THR A 121 27.41 1.93 2.07
N GLN A 122 28.24 1.54 1.10
CA GLN A 122 27.76 1.00 -0.16
C GLN A 122 26.93 -0.27 0.06
N PRO A 123 25.73 -0.36 -0.56
CA PRO A 123 24.88 -1.53 -0.42
C PRO A 123 25.52 -2.78 -0.99
N THR A 124 25.36 -3.88 -0.28
CA THR A 124 25.83 -5.21 -0.67
C THR A 124 24.65 -6.11 -1.03
N THR A 125 24.90 -7.28 -1.60
CA THR A 125 23.87 -8.28 -1.88
C THR A 125 23.18 -8.80 -0.62
N ASP A 126 23.86 -8.72 0.54
CA ASP A 126 23.32 -9.15 1.82
C ASP A 126 22.51 -8.04 2.52
N PHE A 127 22.83 -6.78 2.21
CA PHE A 127 22.15 -5.59 2.73
C PHE A 127 21.76 -4.65 1.57
N PRO A 128 20.81 -5.06 0.75
CA PRO A 128 20.35 -4.23 -0.35
C PRO A 128 19.45 -3.10 0.13
N ILE A 129 19.38 -2.04 -0.68
CA ILE A 129 18.52 -0.89 -0.47
C ILE A 129 17.65 -0.66 -1.72
N PHE A 130 16.53 0.01 -1.56
CA PHE A 130 15.69 0.35 -2.71
C PHE A 130 15.29 1.81 -2.73
N LEU A 131 15.04 2.30 -3.93
CA LEU A 131 14.47 3.61 -4.21
C LEU A 131 13.20 3.42 -5.02
N TYR A 132 12.12 4.10 -4.63
CA TYR A 132 10.87 4.14 -5.38
C TYR A 132 10.69 5.50 -6.03
N GLU A 133 10.76 5.55 -7.35
CA GLU A 133 10.57 6.77 -8.15
C GLU A 133 9.83 6.42 -9.44
N ASN A 134 8.90 7.29 -9.84
CA ASN A 134 8.16 7.17 -11.11
C ASN A 134 7.52 5.78 -11.31
N ASP A 135 6.86 5.27 -10.29
CA ASP A 135 6.22 3.94 -10.28
C ASP A 135 7.19 2.79 -10.60
N LYS A 136 8.46 2.94 -10.21
CA LYS A 136 9.50 1.93 -10.38
C LYS A 136 10.28 1.73 -9.10
N PHE A 137 10.58 0.47 -8.80
CA PHE A 137 11.51 0.10 -7.76
C PHE A 137 12.91 -0.07 -8.36
N SER A 138 13.86 0.69 -7.87
CA SER A 138 15.29 0.54 -8.20
C SER A 138 16.00 -0.06 -6.99
N VAL A 139 16.50 -1.28 -7.12
CA VAL A 139 17.21 -1.99 -6.03
C VAL A 139 18.70 -1.88 -6.25
N TYR A 140 19.44 -1.64 -5.18
CA TYR A 140 20.89 -1.53 -5.16
C TYR A 140 21.47 -2.57 -4.21
N PRO A 141 22.59 -3.25 -4.56
CA PRO A 141 23.40 -3.04 -5.76
C PRO A 141 22.70 -3.49 -7.04
N THR A 142 23.10 -2.89 -8.17
CA THR A 142 22.53 -3.19 -9.51
C THR A 142 22.81 -4.63 -9.99
N SER A 143 23.62 -5.37 -9.28
CA SER A 143 23.83 -6.80 -9.51
C SER A 143 22.59 -7.65 -9.19
N ILE A 144 21.62 -7.12 -8.45
CA ILE A 144 20.35 -7.77 -8.18
C ILE A 144 19.43 -7.53 -9.38
N THR A 145 19.38 -8.50 -10.29
CA THR A 145 18.60 -8.41 -11.54
C THR A 145 17.38 -9.31 -11.57
N THR A 146 17.27 -10.23 -10.61
CA THR A 146 16.19 -11.24 -10.61
C THR A 146 14.91 -10.66 -10.01
N ALA A 147 13.92 -10.40 -10.85
CA ALA A 147 12.62 -9.85 -10.45
C ALA A 147 11.90 -10.72 -9.40
N ALA A 148 12.07 -12.03 -9.45
CA ALA A 148 11.40 -12.96 -8.53
C ALA A 148 11.92 -12.88 -7.08
N ASP A 149 13.09 -12.31 -6.86
CA ASP A 149 13.70 -12.23 -5.53
C ASP A 149 13.21 -11.00 -4.72
N VAL A 150 12.59 -10.02 -5.38
CA VAL A 150 12.06 -8.80 -4.75
C VAL A 150 10.54 -8.89 -4.70
N THR A 151 9.99 -8.79 -3.49
CA THR A 151 8.55 -8.79 -3.22
C THR A 151 8.14 -7.52 -2.48
N PHE A 152 6.96 -6.99 -2.76
CA PHE A 152 6.41 -5.79 -2.13
C PHE A 152 4.91 -5.94 -1.87
#